data_1a2089d6ca43fb215b6d40d41f51e463
#
_entry.id   1a2089d6ca43fb215b6d40d41f51e463
#
_cell.length_a   1.000
_cell.length_b   1.000
_cell.length_c   1.000
_cell.angle_alpha   90.00
_cell.angle_beta   90.00
_cell.angle_gamma   90.00
#
_symmetry.space_group_name_H-M   'P 1'
#
loop_
_entity.id
_entity.type
_entity.pdbx_description
1 polymer ?
#
loop_
_entity_poly.entity_id
_entity_poly.type
_entity_poly.pdbx_seq_one_letter_code
_entity_poly.pdbx_strand_id
1 'polypeptide(L)'
;MKKDIIKFLKDNLDVFAWSLKDMPGILASIIQNRLKVDPERKPVQQRRKVFAFKRNKAIMDEVDKLLTANFIKEVYYLEWVVNIVMVKKANGNLRMCIDFTDLNKVCPKDNFPLPRIDQLVDSMARHKLLTFMDVFSRYNQIQMAEED
;
A
#
# COMPACT_ATOMS: atom_id res chain seq x y z
N MET A 1 20.84 28.17 5.21
CA MET A 1 20.54 26.73 5.22
C MET A 1 19.16 26.39 5.82
N LYS A 2 18.85 26.58 7.13
CA LYS A 2 17.51 26.24 7.68
C LYS A 2 16.37 27.03 7.01
N LYS A 3 16.53 28.33 6.81
CA LYS A 3 15.54 29.20 6.16
C LYS A 3 15.33 28.81 4.70
N ASP A 4 16.39 28.41 4.00
CA ASP A 4 16.35 28.04 2.59
C ASP A 4 15.64 26.70 2.40
N ILE A 5 15.87 25.74 3.31
CA ILE A 5 15.14 24.46 3.33
C ILE A 5 13.66 24.69 3.60
N ILE A 6 13.30 25.53 4.58
CA ILE A 6 11.90 25.84 4.88
C ILE A 6 11.23 26.51 3.67
N LYS A 7 11.92 27.43 3.00
CA LYS A 7 11.42 28.07 1.79
C LYS A 7 11.19 27.03 0.69
N PHE A 8 12.20 26.19 0.41
CA PHE A 8 12.11 25.12 -0.58
C PHE A 8 10.91 24.18 -0.32
N LEU A 9 10.71 23.75 0.92
CA LEU A 9 9.56 22.89 1.28
C LEU A 9 8.23 23.60 1.07
N LYS A 10 8.14 24.90 1.35
CA LYS A 10 6.93 25.69 1.13
C LYS A 10 6.64 25.92 -0.36
N ASP A 11 7.69 26.13 -1.15
CA ASP A 11 7.57 26.35 -2.60
C ASP A 11 7.20 25.07 -3.36
N ASN A 12 7.32 23.89 -2.71
CA ASN A 12 7.03 22.56 -3.28
C ASN A 12 6.02 21.77 -2.42
N LEU A 13 5.01 22.43 -1.88
CA LEU A 13 4.00 21.77 -1.03
C LEU A 13 3.19 20.70 -1.77
N ASP A 14 3.05 20.83 -3.07
CA ASP A 14 2.33 19.93 -3.97
C ASP A 14 2.95 18.53 -4.08
N VAL A 15 4.25 18.37 -3.73
CA VAL A 15 4.89 17.05 -3.71
C VAL A 15 4.74 16.31 -2.37
N PHE A 16 4.11 16.94 -1.36
CA PHE A 16 3.90 16.35 -0.04
C PHE A 16 2.42 16.04 0.19
N ALA A 17 2.13 14.81 0.61
CA ALA A 17 0.79 14.39 0.99
C ALA A 17 0.65 14.40 2.53
N TRP A 18 -0.34 15.11 3.04
CA TRP A 18 -0.70 15.17 4.47
C TRP A 18 -1.90 14.29 4.78
N SER A 19 -2.69 13.98 3.75
CA SER A 19 -3.86 13.11 3.82
C SER A 19 -3.98 12.25 2.57
N LEU A 20 -4.84 11.24 2.61
CA LEU A 20 -5.13 10.40 1.43
C LEU A 20 -5.70 11.20 0.26
N LYS A 21 -6.37 12.33 0.55
CA LYS A 21 -6.93 13.20 -0.49
C LYS A 21 -5.88 13.99 -1.28
N ASP A 22 -4.70 14.16 -0.71
CA ASP A 22 -3.59 14.90 -1.33
C ASP A 22 -2.77 14.00 -2.28
N MET A 23 -3.16 12.73 -2.43
CA MET A 23 -2.47 11.78 -3.29
C MET A 23 -3.21 11.61 -4.63
N PRO A 24 -2.75 12.24 -5.70
CA PRO A 24 -3.34 12.06 -7.03
C PRO A 24 -3.10 10.65 -7.61
N GLY A 25 -2.14 9.90 -7.04
CA GLY A 25 -1.69 8.64 -7.60
C GLY A 25 -0.85 8.80 -8.86
N ILE A 26 -0.36 7.68 -9.38
CA ILE A 26 0.35 7.65 -10.65
C ILE A 26 -0.66 7.39 -11.77
N LEU A 27 -0.54 8.14 -12.86
CA LEU A 27 -1.43 7.97 -14.01
C LEU A 27 -1.37 6.53 -14.53
N ALA A 28 -2.53 5.93 -14.76
CA ALA A 28 -2.64 4.56 -15.29
C ALA A 28 -1.91 4.36 -16.64
N SER A 29 -1.78 5.44 -17.43
CA SER A 29 -1.00 5.43 -18.68
C SER A 29 0.51 5.29 -18.48
N ILE A 30 1.02 5.59 -17.28
CA ILE A 30 2.44 5.46 -16.94
C ILE A 30 2.70 4.06 -16.37
N ILE A 31 1.89 3.65 -15.40
CA ILE A 31 2.00 2.33 -14.76
C ILE A 31 0.66 1.89 -14.17
N GLN A 32 0.35 0.62 -14.37
CA GLN A 32 -0.72 -0.11 -13.68
C GLN A 32 -0.15 -1.40 -13.12
N ASN A 33 -0.67 -1.83 -11.99
CA ASN A 33 -0.37 -3.17 -11.50
C ASN A 33 -1.34 -4.17 -12.11
N ARG A 34 -0.80 -5.26 -12.66
CA ARG A 34 -1.58 -6.36 -13.23
C ARG A 34 -1.23 -7.64 -12.50
N LEU A 35 -2.25 -8.34 -12.03
CA LEU A 35 -2.08 -9.65 -11.44
C LEU A 35 -1.81 -10.67 -12.55
N LYS A 36 -0.66 -11.30 -12.50
CA LYS A 36 -0.33 -12.40 -13.43
C LYS A 36 -0.73 -13.73 -12.77
N VAL A 37 -2.03 -13.92 -12.57
CA VAL A 37 -2.55 -15.17 -12.01
C VAL A 37 -2.46 -16.26 -13.09
N ASP A 38 -1.94 -17.42 -12.72
CA ASP A 38 -1.91 -18.59 -13.60
C ASP A 38 -3.36 -19.05 -13.92
N PRO A 39 -3.84 -18.99 -15.17
CA PRO A 39 -5.22 -19.31 -15.53
C PRO A 39 -5.58 -20.79 -15.27
N GLU A 40 -4.60 -21.69 -15.20
CA GLU A 40 -4.79 -23.10 -14.86
C GLU A 40 -5.12 -23.31 -13.36
N ARG A 41 -4.92 -22.30 -12.53
CA ARG A 41 -5.15 -22.37 -11.10
C ARG A 41 -6.57 -21.99 -10.74
N LYS A 42 -7.22 -22.86 -9.99
CA LYS A 42 -8.57 -22.60 -9.48
C LYS A 42 -8.54 -21.50 -8.42
N PRO A 43 -9.46 -20.53 -8.51
CA PRO A 43 -9.64 -19.51 -7.49
C PRO A 43 -9.92 -20.12 -6.11
N VAL A 44 -9.41 -19.45 -5.06
CA VAL A 44 -9.60 -19.88 -3.68
C VAL A 44 -10.53 -18.88 -2.97
N GLN A 45 -11.59 -19.41 -2.39
CA GLN A 45 -12.49 -18.64 -1.53
C GLN A 45 -12.26 -19.05 -0.08
N GLN A 46 -11.56 -18.22 0.68
CA GLN A 46 -11.30 -18.48 2.09
C GLN A 46 -12.59 -18.37 2.89
N ARG A 47 -12.82 -19.33 3.80
CA ARG A 47 -13.96 -19.28 4.71
C ARG A 47 -13.89 -18.02 5.58
N ARG A 48 -14.99 -17.23 5.62
CA ARG A 48 -15.09 -15.98 6.37
C ARG A 48 -14.69 -16.16 7.84
N LYS A 49 -13.77 -15.35 8.31
CA LYS A 49 -13.40 -15.23 9.73
C LYS A 49 -14.36 -14.29 10.45
N VAL A 50 -14.76 -14.66 11.67
CA VAL A 50 -15.61 -13.84 12.55
C VAL A 50 -14.70 -13.15 13.55
N PHE A 51 -14.91 -11.84 13.76
CA PHE A 51 -14.16 -11.04 14.73
C PHE A 51 -15.05 -10.56 15.87
N ALA A 52 -14.46 -10.35 17.05
CA ALA A 52 -15.13 -9.68 18.14
C ALA A 52 -15.49 -8.22 17.80
N PHE A 53 -16.52 -7.68 18.44
CA PHE A 53 -17.09 -6.35 18.15
C PHE A 53 -16.05 -5.24 17.98
N LYS A 54 -15.06 -5.13 18.90
CA LYS A 54 -14.01 -4.11 18.83
C LYS A 54 -13.17 -4.19 17.55
N ARG A 55 -12.88 -5.41 17.07
CA ARG A 55 -12.13 -5.62 15.82
C ARG A 55 -13.00 -5.32 14.61
N ASN A 56 -14.26 -5.75 14.62
CA ASN A 56 -15.21 -5.44 13.55
C ASN A 56 -15.36 -3.93 13.36
N LYS A 57 -15.51 -3.17 14.45
CA LYS A 57 -15.58 -1.71 14.36
C LYS A 57 -14.34 -1.13 13.71
N ALA A 58 -13.15 -1.53 14.14
CA ALA A 58 -11.89 -1.05 13.54
C ALA A 58 -11.75 -1.43 12.05
N ILE A 59 -12.29 -2.58 11.62
CA ILE A 59 -12.33 -2.99 10.22
C ILE A 59 -13.28 -2.07 9.43
N MET A 60 -14.48 -1.83 9.94
CA MET A 60 -15.46 -0.95 9.27
C MET A 60 -14.91 0.46 9.10
N ASP A 61 -14.34 1.04 10.17
CA ASP A 61 -13.75 2.38 10.15
C ASP A 61 -12.63 2.49 9.08
N GLU A 62 -11.81 1.45 8.91
CA GLU A 62 -10.73 1.45 7.90
C GLU A 62 -11.27 1.21 6.48
N VAL A 63 -12.27 0.35 6.30
CA VAL A 63 -12.94 0.12 5.02
C VAL A 63 -13.63 1.41 4.54
N ASP A 64 -14.38 2.09 5.40
CA ASP A 64 -15.05 3.35 5.07
C ASP A 64 -14.06 4.43 4.64
N LYS A 65 -12.91 4.49 5.32
CA LYS A 65 -11.83 5.40 4.96
C LYS A 65 -11.23 5.10 3.58
N LEU A 66 -11.01 3.83 3.26
CA LEU A 66 -10.45 3.41 1.96
C LEU A 66 -11.47 3.62 0.83
N LEU A 67 -12.75 3.35 1.07
CA LEU A 67 -13.85 3.64 0.12
C LEU A 67 -13.97 5.14 -0.15
N THR A 68 -13.95 5.96 0.91
CA THR A 68 -14.01 7.44 0.78
C THR A 68 -12.82 8.01 0.01
N ALA A 69 -11.66 7.35 0.10
CA ALA A 69 -10.45 7.72 -0.63
C ALA A 69 -10.38 7.12 -2.04
N ASN A 70 -11.38 6.35 -2.48
CA ASN A 70 -11.42 5.62 -3.75
C ASN A 70 -10.26 4.63 -3.97
N PHE A 71 -9.68 4.09 -2.89
CA PHE A 71 -8.64 3.07 -2.98
C PHE A 71 -9.19 1.66 -3.13
N ILE A 72 -10.43 1.46 -2.75
CA ILE A 72 -11.17 0.22 -2.94
C ILE A 72 -12.56 0.54 -3.47
N LYS A 73 -13.18 -0.42 -4.13
CA LYS A 73 -14.57 -0.36 -4.60
C LYS A 73 -15.34 -1.59 -4.12
N GLU A 74 -16.64 -1.44 -3.96
CA GLU A 74 -17.52 -2.57 -3.70
C GLU A 74 -17.74 -3.35 -5.00
N VAL A 75 -17.59 -4.68 -4.93
CA VAL A 75 -17.77 -5.59 -6.05
C VAL A 75 -18.51 -6.85 -5.60
N TYR A 76 -19.17 -7.50 -6.56
CA TYR A 76 -19.97 -8.71 -6.34
C TYR A 76 -19.40 -9.88 -7.15
N TYR A 77 -19.67 -11.11 -6.71
CA TYR A 77 -19.33 -12.35 -7.43
C TYR A 77 -17.84 -12.54 -7.69
N LEU A 78 -17.02 -12.27 -6.66
CA LEU A 78 -15.58 -12.48 -6.73
C LEU A 78 -15.24 -13.97 -6.79
N GLU A 79 -14.33 -14.32 -7.68
CA GLU A 79 -13.73 -15.66 -7.74
C GLU A 79 -12.72 -15.88 -6.61
N TRP A 80 -11.89 -14.87 -6.33
CA TRP A 80 -10.93 -14.89 -5.25
C TRP A 80 -11.47 -14.15 -4.03
N VAL A 81 -11.57 -14.86 -2.90
CA VAL A 81 -12.01 -14.27 -1.64
C VAL A 81 -10.96 -14.50 -0.56
N VAL A 82 -10.46 -13.43 0.00
CA VAL A 82 -9.42 -13.43 1.04
C VAL A 82 -9.94 -12.85 2.36
N ASN A 83 -9.32 -13.25 3.46
CA ASN A 83 -9.70 -12.75 4.78
C ASN A 83 -8.86 -11.54 5.20
N ILE A 84 -9.46 -10.74 6.05
CA ILE A 84 -8.77 -9.68 6.79
C ILE A 84 -8.03 -10.30 7.98
N VAL A 85 -6.84 -9.74 8.28
CA VAL A 85 -6.04 -10.04 9.45
C VAL A 85 -5.80 -8.78 10.24
N MET A 86 -6.21 -8.77 11.52
CA MET A 86 -6.01 -7.62 12.41
C MET A 86 -4.75 -7.79 13.25
N VAL A 87 -3.77 -6.92 13.04
CA VAL A 87 -2.48 -6.92 13.72
C VAL A 87 -2.42 -5.75 14.71
N LYS A 88 -2.02 -6.03 15.96
CA LYS A 88 -1.80 -5.00 16.96
C LYS A 88 -0.41 -4.38 16.78
N LYS A 89 -0.35 -3.07 16.61
CA LYS A 89 0.91 -2.29 16.56
C LYS A 89 1.50 -2.14 17.96
N ALA A 90 2.78 -1.77 18.07
CA ALA A 90 3.47 -1.51 19.34
C ALA A 90 2.76 -0.41 20.16
N ASN A 91 2.18 0.58 19.50
CA ASN A 91 1.39 1.67 20.15
C ASN A 91 -0.03 1.25 20.57
N GLY A 92 -0.39 -0.04 20.48
CA GLY A 92 -1.68 -0.59 20.85
C GLY A 92 -2.79 -0.45 19.79
N ASN A 93 -2.59 0.32 18.74
CA ASN A 93 -3.56 0.46 17.66
C ASN A 93 -3.66 -0.81 16.81
N LEU A 94 -4.82 -1.02 16.20
CA LEU A 94 -5.04 -2.12 15.26
C LEU A 94 -4.68 -1.69 13.84
N ARG A 95 -4.02 -2.58 13.09
CA ARG A 95 -3.77 -2.45 11.65
C ARG A 95 -4.56 -3.54 10.93
N MET A 96 -5.34 -3.15 9.95
CA MET A 96 -5.96 -4.07 9.01
C MET A 96 -4.92 -4.50 7.97
N CYS A 97 -4.81 -5.79 7.73
CA CYS A 97 -4.02 -6.41 6.68
C CYS A 97 -4.92 -7.37 5.89
N ILE A 98 -4.55 -7.67 4.66
CA ILE A 98 -5.25 -8.61 3.80
C ILE A 98 -4.39 -9.87 3.67
N ASP A 99 -5.01 -11.05 3.78
CA ASP A 99 -4.32 -12.34 3.67
C ASP A 99 -4.24 -12.79 2.21
N PHE A 100 -3.27 -12.29 1.48
CA PHE A 100 -3.00 -12.69 0.10
C PHE A 100 -2.20 -13.99 -0.06
N THR A 101 -2.09 -14.82 0.99
CA THR A 101 -1.25 -16.02 0.98
C THR A 101 -1.56 -16.94 -0.20
N ASP A 102 -2.83 -17.19 -0.47
CA ASP A 102 -3.22 -18.10 -1.56
C ASP A 102 -3.04 -17.46 -2.94
N LEU A 103 -3.36 -16.20 -3.09
CA LEU A 103 -3.12 -15.45 -4.32
C LEU A 103 -1.62 -15.37 -4.64
N ASN A 104 -0.78 -15.11 -3.64
CA ASN A 104 0.67 -15.05 -3.80
C ASN A 104 1.33 -16.39 -4.20
N LYS A 105 0.65 -17.53 -3.98
CA LYS A 105 1.13 -18.84 -4.45
C LYS A 105 0.97 -19.04 -5.95
N VAL A 106 0.01 -18.35 -6.55
CA VAL A 106 -0.35 -18.51 -7.97
C VAL A 106 0.16 -17.37 -8.84
N CYS A 107 0.54 -16.25 -8.22
CA CYS A 107 1.22 -15.17 -8.92
C CYS A 107 2.73 -15.43 -8.98
N PRO A 108 3.40 -15.19 -10.12
CA PRO A 108 4.85 -15.28 -10.20
C PRO A 108 5.49 -14.24 -9.28
N LYS A 109 6.58 -14.64 -8.62
CA LYS A 109 7.35 -13.69 -7.80
C LYS A 109 8.00 -12.64 -8.67
N ASP A 110 7.95 -11.40 -8.21
CA ASP A 110 8.74 -10.33 -8.80
C ASP A 110 10.23 -10.59 -8.53
N ASN A 111 11.01 -10.67 -9.59
CA ASN A 111 12.46 -10.88 -9.52
C ASN A 111 13.25 -9.57 -9.42
N PHE A 112 12.61 -8.47 -8.99
CA PHE A 112 13.29 -7.19 -8.83
C PHE A 112 14.39 -7.31 -7.76
N PRO A 113 15.66 -7.02 -8.11
CA PRO A 113 16.76 -7.12 -7.17
C PRO A 113 16.63 -6.05 -6.08
N LEU A 114 16.72 -6.46 -4.83
CA LEU A 114 16.76 -5.52 -3.71
C LEU A 114 18.03 -4.65 -3.80
N PRO A 115 17.95 -3.36 -3.47
CA PRO A 115 19.12 -2.50 -3.39
C PRO A 115 20.17 -3.08 -2.42
N ARG A 116 21.44 -3.03 -2.80
CA ARG A 116 22.53 -3.46 -1.91
C ARG A 116 22.71 -2.41 -0.81
N ILE A 117 22.48 -2.82 0.44
CA ILE A 117 22.51 -1.93 1.61
C ILE A 117 23.88 -1.25 1.73
N ASP A 118 24.98 -2.00 1.50
CA ASP A 118 26.32 -1.46 1.56
C ASP A 118 26.54 -0.29 0.58
N GLN A 119 26.07 -0.42 -0.66
CA GLN A 119 26.15 0.67 -1.64
C GLN A 119 25.34 1.90 -1.24
N LEU A 120 24.17 1.69 -0.59
CA LEU A 120 23.36 2.79 -0.07
C LEU A 120 24.08 3.51 1.08
N VAL A 121 24.67 2.77 2.00
CA VAL A 121 25.45 3.32 3.13
C VAL A 121 26.65 4.09 2.61
N ASP A 122 27.43 3.54 1.67
CA ASP A 122 28.58 4.20 1.07
C ASP A 122 28.20 5.50 0.34
N SER A 123 27.07 5.51 -0.36
CA SER A 123 26.58 6.71 -1.04
C SER A 123 26.20 7.84 -0.07
N MET A 124 25.73 7.48 1.14
CA MET A 124 25.34 8.45 2.17
C MET A 124 26.53 8.96 3.04
N ALA A 125 27.59 8.18 3.17
CA ALA A 125 28.70 8.43 4.09
C ALA A 125 29.42 9.78 3.87
N ARG A 126 29.33 10.37 2.67
CA ARG A 126 29.99 11.62 2.30
C ARG A 126 29.14 12.88 2.51
N HIS A 127 27.89 12.72 2.97
CA HIS A 127 26.97 13.84 3.16
C HIS A 127 26.90 14.27 4.63
N LYS A 128 27.00 15.58 4.87
CA LYS A 128 26.89 16.17 6.22
C LYS A 128 25.45 16.24 6.74
N LEU A 129 24.48 16.18 5.83
CA LEU A 129 23.06 16.25 6.14
C LEU A 129 22.35 15.15 5.36
N LEU A 130 21.55 14.37 6.08
CA LEU A 130 20.68 13.34 5.50
C LEU A 130 19.23 13.74 5.72
N THR A 131 18.41 13.58 4.72
CA THR A 131 16.95 13.71 4.81
C THR A 131 16.32 12.36 4.50
N PHE A 132 15.25 12.03 5.23
CA PHE A 132 14.49 10.82 5.01
C PHE A 132 13.11 11.21 4.50
N MET A 133 12.77 10.73 3.31
CA MET A 133 11.44 10.88 2.73
C MET A 133 10.79 9.52 2.66
N ASP A 134 9.60 9.40 3.24
CA ASP A 134 8.77 8.20 3.10
C ASP A 134 7.67 8.45 2.09
N VAL A 135 7.42 7.48 1.24
CA VAL A 135 6.32 7.54 0.26
C VAL A 135 5.02 7.23 0.98
N PHE A 136 4.22 8.26 1.20
CA PHE A 136 2.94 8.14 1.89
C PHE A 136 2.03 7.15 1.15
N SER A 137 1.58 6.11 1.86
CA SER A 137 0.69 5.05 1.34
C SER A 137 1.11 4.47 -0.02
N ARG A 138 2.40 4.20 -0.19
CA ARG A 138 3.10 3.87 -1.43
C ARG A 138 2.33 2.94 -2.40
N TYR A 139 1.76 1.85 -1.88
CA TYR A 139 1.06 0.88 -2.73
C TYR A 139 -0.25 1.41 -3.32
N ASN A 140 -0.90 2.36 -2.67
CA ASN A 140 -2.15 2.95 -3.13
C ASN A 140 -1.96 4.00 -4.23
N GLN A 141 -0.72 4.31 -4.59
CA GLN A 141 -0.41 5.25 -5.68
C GLN A 141 -0.42 4.60 -7.07
N ILE A 142 -0.31 3.27 -7.12
CA ILE A 142 -0.35 2.49 -8.37
C ILE A 142 -1.72 1.83 -8.45
N GLN A 143 -2.47 2.16 -9.49
CA GLN A 143 -3.78 1.58 -9.72
C GLN A 143 -3.65 0.13 -10.20
N MET A 144 -4.63 -0.71 -9.79
CA MET A 144 -4.82 -2.03 -10.39
C MET A 144 -5.42 -1.88 -11.78
N ALA A 145 -5.13 -2.83 -12.66
CA ALA A 145 -5.82 -2.92 -13.93
C ALA A 145 -7.32 -3.20 -13.71
N GLU A 146 -8.17 -2.72 -14.61
CA GLU A 146 -9.63 -2.85 -14.45
C GLU A 146 -10.12 -4.29 -14.53
N GLU A 147 -9.35 -5.14 -15.22
CA GLU A 147 -9.64 -6.57 -15.35
C GLU A 147 -9.31 -7.40 -14.10
N ASP A 148 -8.55 -6.84 -13.14
CA ASP A 148 -8.12 -7.47 -11.90
C ASP A 148 -8.94 -6.99 -10.69
#